data_396cf2103eae05e24ce4d22745abc542
#
_entry.id   396cf2103eae05e24ce4d22745abc542
#
_cell.length_a   1.000
_cell.length_b   1.000
_cell.length_c   1.000
_cell.angle_alpha   90.00
_cell.angle_beta   90.00
_cell.angle_gamma   90.00
#
_symmetry.space_group_name_H-M   'P 1'
#
loop_
_entity.id
_entity.type
_entity.pdbx_description
1 polymer ?
#
loop_
_entity_poly.entity_id
_entity_poly.type
_entity_poly.pdbx_seq_one_letter_code
_entity_poly.pdbx_strand_id
1 'polypeptide(L)'
;MAHLLAGLNERGGWSVAAYAPIGSEPGVVPGPPLLSGAPRVGLPDALREAGIGVLLPLVRADRDLDWAAYENHESLVRGPLGLWEPDPATALGVDAVLSVDLVVVPALAVGRDGSRLGRGAGYYDRALARVAPETPLVALVHDDELFDSVPTEEHDRRVTDVITPSGGWVRLGRD
;
A
#
# COMPACT_ATOMS: atom_id res chain seq x y z
N MET A 1 -9.72 -6.90 1.72
CA MET A 1 -8.79 -8.00 1.36
C MET A 1 -9.35 -8.91 0.29
N ALA A 2 -10.47 -9.60 0.51
CA ALA A 2 -11.02 -10.54 -0.47
C ALA A 2 -11.22 -9.95 -1.89
N HIS A 3 -11.71 -8.73 -1.98
CA HIS A 3 -11.92 -8.03 -3.26
C HIS A 3 -10.60 -7.73 -3.99
N LEU A 4 -9.53 -7.38 -3.27
CA LEU A 4 -8.21 -7.17 -3.86
C LEU A 4 -7.67 -8.48 -4.45
N LEU A 5 -7.67 -9.54 -3.67
CA LEU A 5 -7.20 -10.86 -4.13
C LEU A 5 -8.03 -11.40 -5.29
N ALA A 6 -9.35 -11.22 -5.28
CA ALA A 6 -10.20 -11.63 -6.39
C ALA A 6 -9.84 -10.91 -7.69
N GLY A 7 -9.61 -9.59 -7.64
CA GLY A 7 -9.22 -8.80 -8.81
C GLY A 7 -7.82 -9.14 -9.35
N LEU A 8 -6.90 -9.59 -8.48
CA LEU A 8 -5.55 -9.97 -8.87
C LEU A 8 -5.44 -11.42 -9.37
N ASN A 9 -6.33 -12.30 -8.96
CA ASN A 9 -6.27 -13.72 -9.32
C ASN A 9 -6.56 -14.03 -10.81
N GLU A 10 -7.14 -13.06 -11.55
CA GLU A 10 -7.46 -13.27 -12.98
C GLU A 10 -6.22 -13.30 -13.90
N ARG A 11 -5.05 -12.87 -13.39
CA ARG A 11 -3.79 -12.85 -14.13
C ARG A 11 -2.66 -13.32 -13.22
N GLY A 12 -2.14 -14.48 -13.33
CA GLY A 12 -1.01 -14.92 -12.52
C GLY A 12 0.25 -14.04 -12.71
N GLY A 13 1.15 -14.04 -11.71
CA GLY A 13 2.47 -13.42 -11.81
C GLY A 13 2.52 -11.92 -11.48
N TRP A 14 1.53 -11.38 -10.76
CA TRP A 14 1.54 -9.99 -10.30
C TRP A 14 2.69 -9.67 -9.35
N SER A 15 3.23 -8.45 -9.49
CA SER A 15 4.08 -7.78 -8.51
C SER A 15 3.36 -6.53 -8.00
N VAL A 16 3.32 -6.36 -6.68
CA VAL A 16 2.56 -5.30 -6.01
C VAL A 16 3.44 -4.58 -5.01
N ALA A 17 3.53 -3.26 -5.10
CA ALA A 17 4.00 -2.46 -3.99
C ALA A 17 2.85 -2.25 -3.01
N ALA A 18 3.07 -2.56 -1.75
CA ALA A 18 2.04 -2.46 -0.70
C ALA A 18 2.61 -1.79 0.54
N TYR A 19 1.83 -1.70 1.58
CA TYR A 19 2.23 -1.21 2.90
C TYR A 19 1.98 -2.27 3.97
N ALA A 20 2.69 -2.18 5.08
CA ALA A 20 2.40 -2.95 6.28
C ALA A 20 1.34 -2.18 7.09
N PRO A 21 0.08 -2.63 7.15
CA PRO A 21 -0.99 -1.87 7.78
C PRO A 21 -0.79 -1.76 9.29
N ILE A 22 -1.17 -0.61 9.86
CA ILE A 22 -1.06 -0.32 11.30
C ILE A 22 -2.39 0.17 11.88
N GLY A 23 -2.61 -0.09 13.17
CA GLY A 23 -3.79 0.39 13.88
C GLY A 23 -5.08 -0.16 13.29
N SER A 24 -5.93 0.72 12.75
CA SER A 24 -7.21 0.40 12.11
C SER A 24 -7.15 0.41 10.59
N GLU A 25 -5.97 0.53 9.98
CA GLU A 25 -5.85 0.53 8.52
C GLU A 25 -6.41 -0.77 7.92
N PRO A 26 -7.08 -0.69 6.74
CA PRO A 26 -7.56 -1.87 6.05
C PRO A 26 -6.43 -2.87 5.77
N GLY A 27 -6.70 -4.15 6.00
CA GLY A 27 -5.70 -5.20 5.84
C GLY A 27 -4.98 -5.62 7.12
N VAL A 28 -5.23 -4.95 8.26
CA VAL A 28 -4.78 -5.43 9.57
C VAL A 28 -5.48 -6.75 9.92
N VAL A 29 -4.72 -7.72 10.41
CA VAL A 29 -5.28 -8.94 11.01
C VAL A 29 -5.35 -8.76 12.52
N PRO A 30 -6.54 -8.79 13.15
CA PRO A 30 -6.66 -8.74 14.59
C PRO A 30 -5.99 -9.96 15.24
N GLY A 31 -5.30 -9.75 16.35
CA GLY A 31 -4.72 -10.84 17.14
C GLY A 31 -3.51 -10.38 17.96
N PRO A 32 -3.07 -11.21 18.91
CA PRO A 32 -1.86 -10.93 19.66
C PRO A 32 -0.63 -10.96 18.72
N PRO A 33 0.44 -10.22 19.05
CA PRO A 33 1.70 -10.32 18.34
C PRO A 33 2.21 -11.76 18.34
N LEU A 34 2.97 -12.12 17.32
CA LEU A 34 3.60 -13.43 17.22
C LEU A 34 4.64 -13.61 18.34
N LEU A 35 5.05 -14.84 18.61
CA LEU A 35 6.08 -15.17 19.61
C LEU A 35 7.40 -14.43 19.37
N SER A 36 7.70 -14.11 18.10
CA SER A 36 8.85 -13.28 17.69
C SER A 36 8.70 -11.80 18.04
N GLY A 37 7.53 -11.34 18.52
CA GLY A 37 7.21 -9.92 18.69
C GLY A 37 6.89 -9.19 17.38
N ALA A 38 7.03 -9.83 16.24
CA ALA A 38 6.63 -9.27 14.96
C ALA A 38 5.09 -9.21 14.85
N PRO A 39 4.53 -8.18 14.18
CA PRO A 39 3.09 -8.09 13.97
C PRO A 39 2.64 -9.10 12.92
N ARG A 40 1.37 -9.46 12.97
CA ARG A 40 0.71 -10.06 11.81
C ARG A 40 0.44 -8.96 10.80
N VAL A 41 1.06 -9.06 9.63
CA VAL A 41 0.96 -8.04 8.58
C VAL A 41 -0.05 -8.44 7.51
N GLY A 42 -1.29 -8.64 7.87
CA GLY A 42 -2.36 -9.22 7.09
C GLY A 42 -2.37 -8.95 5.58
N LEU A 43 -2.23 -7.70 5.12
CA LEU A 43 -2.23 -7.39 3.69
C LEU A 43 -1.03 -8.01 2.94
N PRO A 44 0.24 -7.80 3.34
CA PRO A 44 1.39 -8.41 2.67
C PRO A 44 1.38 -9.94 2.74
N ASP A 45 1.04 -10.51 3.90
CA ASP A 45 0.97 -11.98 4.06
C ASP A 45 -0.07 -12.57 3.10
N ALA A 46 -1.27 -12.00 3.03
CA ALA A 46 -2.34 -12.49 2.15
C ALA A 46 -1.98 -12.38 0.65
N LEU A 47 -1.27 -11.33 0.24
CA LEU A 47 -0.77 -11.20 -1.13
C LEU A 47 0.27 -12.30 -1.43
N ARG A 48 1.20 -12.53 -0.51
CA ARG A 48 2.24 -13.57 -0.66
C ARG A 48 1.64 -14.97 -0.70
N GLU A 49 0.68 -15.28 0.18
CA GLU A 49 -0.05 -16.56 0.18
C GLU A 49 -0.81 -16.79 -1.13
N ALA A 50 -1.25 -15.73 -1.79
CA ALA A 50 -1.86 -15.78 -3.12
C ALA A 50 -0.84 -15.91 -4.26
N GLY A 51 0.47 -16.02 -3.97
CA GLY A 51 1.53 -16.16 -4.97
C GLY A 51 1.93 -14.84 -5.64
N ILE A 52 1.57 -13.70 -5.07
CA ILE A 52 1.88 -12.37 -5.58
C ILE A 52 3.24 -11.91 -5.04
N GLY A 53 4.09 -11.36 -5.90
CA GLY A 53 5.32 -10.67 -5.49
C GLY A 53 4.99 -9.37 -4.76
N VAL A 54 5.57 -9.14 -3.58
CA VAL A 54 5.27 -7.94 -2.75
C VAL A 54 6.53 -7.15 -2.49
N LEU A 55 6.48 -5.85 -2.75
CA LEU A 55 7.44 -4.87 -2.26
C LEU A 55 6.82 -4.09 -1.09
N LEU A 56 7.59 -3.90 -0.03
CA LEU A 56 7.24 -3.02 1.08
C LEU A 56 8.18 -1.82 1.14
N PRO A 57 7.70 -0.67 1.62
CA PRO A 57 8.51 0.53 1.72
C PRO A 57 9.49 0.46 2.89
N LEU A 58 10.64 1.09 2.68
CA LEU A 58 11.66 1.43 3.67
C LEU A 58 11.71 2.94 3.81
N VAL A 59 11.52 3.46 5.00
CA VAL A 59 11.56 4.90 5.27
C VAL A 59 12.98 5.43 5.23
N ARG A 60 13.23 6.44 4.39
CA ARG A 60 14.52 7.13 4.27
C ARG A 60 14.56 8.44 5.05
N ALA A 61 15.75 8.87 5.43
CA ALA A 61 15.96 10.12 6.16
C ALA A 61 15.61 11.37 5.33
N ASP A 62 15.69 11.28 4.00
CA ASP A 62 15.31 12.35 3.05
C ASP A 62 13.81 12.44 2.77
N ARG A 63 12.99 11.70 3.53
CA ARG A 63 11.54 11.58 3.37
C ARG A 63 11.11 10.92 2.06
N ASP A 64 11.96 10.13 1.45
CA ASP A 64 11.61 9.26 0.34
C ASP A 64 11.36 7.84 0.83
N LEU A 65 10.83 6.99 -0.05
CA LEU A 65 10.67 5.56 0.19
C LEU A 65 11.63 4.78 -0.70
N ASP A 66 12.44 3.95 -0.07
CA ASP A 66 13.09 2.82 -0.73
C ASP A 66 12.14 1.61 -0.68
N TRP A 67 12.47 0.55 -1.37
CA TRP A 67 11.62 -0.63 -1.47
C TRP A 67 12.45 -1.89 -1.28
N ALA A 68 11.84 -2.90 -0.67
CA ALA A 68 12.45 -4.22 -0.55
C ALA A 68 11.40 -5.31 -0.74
N ALA A 69 11.84 -6.49 -1.20
CA ALA A 69 10.97 -7.64 -1.34
C ALA A 69 10.51 -8.12 0.04
N TYR A 70 9.21 -8.32 0.18
CA TYR A 70 8.62 -8.91 1.37
C TYR A 70 8.54 -10.42 1.22
N GLU A 71 9.13 -11.15 2.14
CA GLU A 71 9.08 -12.62 2.18
C GLU A 71 8.03 -13.12 3.16
N ASN A 72 8.10 -12.65 4.40
CA ASN A 72 7.19 -13.00 5.48
C ASN A 72 7.34 -12.01 6.66
N HIS A 73 6.45 -12.07 7.62
CA HIS A 73 6.45 -11.16 8.78
C HIS A 73 7.67 -11.33 9.72
N GLU A 74 8.35 -12.47 9.71
CA GLU A 74 9.55 -12.71 10.55
C GLU A 74 10.78 -11.97 10.01
N SER A 75 10.77 -11.61 8.71
CA SER A 75 11.84 -10.83 8.09
C SER A 75 11.77 -9.34 8.36
N LEU A 76 10.71 -8.86 9.03
CA LEU A 76 10.54 -7.44 9.34
C LEU A 76 11.35 -7.01 10.57
N VAL A 77 11.89 -5.81 10.50
CA VAL A 77 12.63 -5.14 11.58
C VAL A 77 11.96 -3.81 11.95
N ARG A 78 12.35 -3.22 13.09
CA ARG A 78 11.87 -1.87 13.46
C ARG A 78 12.62 -0.80 12.69
N GLY A 79 11.88 -0.08 11.85
CA GLY A 79 12.37 1.07 11.10
C GLY A 79 12.44 2.37 11.92
N PRO A 80 12.93 3.48 11.30
CA PRO A 80 13.19 4.76 11.96
C PRO A 80 11.97 5.40 12.63
N LEU A 81 10.78 5.17 12.08
CA LEU A 81 9.51 5.69 12.64
C LEU A 81 8.84 4.71 13.62
N GLY A 82 9.55 3.65 14.03
CA GLY A 82 8.99 2.59 14.86
C GLY A 82 8.00 1.68 14.14
N LEU A 83 7.88 1.82 12.81
CA LEU A 83 7.10 0.94 11.96
C LEU A 83 7.87 -0.36 11.70
N TRP A 84 7.15 -1.40 11.32
CA TRP A 84 7.77 -2.63 10.86
C TRP A 84 8.05 -2.51 9.36
N GLU A 85 9.31 -2.71 9.00
CA GLU A 85 9.83 -2.55 7.64
C GLU A 85 10.71 -3.77 7.30
N PRO A 86 10.94 -4.07 6.02
CA PRO A 86 11.97 -5.02 5.61
C PRO A 86 13.35 -4.62 6.15
N ASP A 87 14.30 -5.57 6.20
CA ASP A 87 15.68 -5.25 6.55
C ASP A 87 16.26 -4.25 5.53
N PRO A 88 16.78 -3.09 5.97
CA PRO A 88 17.41 -2.11 5.08
C PRO A 88 18.56 -2.66 4.22
N ALA A 89 19.20 -3.74 4.65
CA ALA A 89 20.23 -4.43 3.86
C ALA A 89 19.68 -5.07 2.57
N THR A 90 18.35 -5.24 2.46
CA THR A 90 17.66 -5.81 1.30
C THR A 90 17.07 -4.75 0.36
N ALA A 91 17.41 -3.47 0.57
CA ALA A 91 16.90 -2.36 -0.21
C ALA A 91 17.24 -2.50 -1.71
N LEU A 92 16.23 -2.30 -2.56
CA LEU A 92 16.32 -2.41 -4.02
C LEU A 92 16.45 -1.06 -4.72
N GLY A 93 16.34 0.04 -3.97
CA GLY A 93 16.36 1.40 -4.48
C GLY A 93 14.96 2.01 -4.65
N VAL A 94 14.92 3.34 -4.67
CA VAL A 94 13.67 4.13 -4.77
C VAL A 94 12.89 3.83 -6.06
N ASP A 95 13.59 3.43 -7.11
CA ASP A 95 13.02 3.15 -8.43
C ASP A 95 12.45 1.72 -8.56
N ALA A 96 12.61 0.86 -7.55
CA ALA A 96 12.06 -0.49 -7.60
C ALA A 96 10.52 -0.49 -7.75
N VAL A 97 9.84 0.55 -7.29
CA VAL A 97 8.39 0.75 -7.48
C VAL A 97 7.98 0.87 -8.96
N LEU A 98 8.91 1.18 -9.85
CA LEU A 98 8.63 1.25 -11.31
C LEU A 98 8.38 -0.13 -11.93
N SER A 99 8.82 -1.19 -11.28
CA SER A 99 8.72 -2.56 -11.80
C SER A 99 7.45 -3.30 -11.37
N VAL A 100 6.58 -2.67 -10.57
CA VAL A 100 5.36 -3.32 -10.09
C VAL A 100 4.19 -3.09 -11.03
N ASP A 101 3.29 -4.07 -11.05
CA ASP A 101 2.07 -4.01 -11.87
C ASP A 101 0.96 -3.17 -11.22
N LEU A 102 1.05 -2.93 -9.90
CA LEU A 102 0.06 -2.21 -9.11
C LEU A 102 0.67 -1.70 -7.80
N VAL A 103 0.20 -0.54 -7.35
CA VAL A 103 0.56 0.01 -6.03
C VAL A 103 -0.68 0.09 -5.14
N VAL A 104 -0.64 -0.60 -4.00
CA VAL A 104 -1.62 -0.41 -2.93
C VAL A 104 -1.13 0.71 -2.03
N VAL A 105 -1.88 1.80 -1.97
CA VAL A 105 -1.49 3.00 -1.24
C VAL A 105 -2.26 3.14 0.07
N PRO A 106 -1.61 3.54 1.18
CA PRO A 106 -2.31 3.85 2.41
C PRO A 106 -3.08 5.16 2.25
N ALA A 107 -4.28 5.23 2.82
CA ALA A 107 -5.12 6.41 2.86
C ALA A 107 -5.90 6.48 4.17
N LEU A 108 -6.14 7.68 4.67
CA LEU A 108 -7.09 7.96 5.75
C LEU A 108 -8.50 8.18 5.17
N ALA A 109 -8.58 8.66 3.93
CA ALA A 109 -9.82 8.85 3.20
C ALA A 109 -9.52 8.97 1.70
N VAL A 110 -10.51 8.65 0.88
CA VAL A 110 -10.45 8.74 -0.58
C VAL A 110 -11.67 9.47 -1.11
N GLY A 111 -11.47 10.33 -2.10
CA GLY A 111 -12.54 10.92 -2.89
C GLY A 111 -12.90 10.07 -4.09
N ARG A 112 -14.19 10.08 -4.49
CA ARG A 112 -14.66 9.43 -5.73
C ARG A 112 -14.03 10.04 -6.99
N ASP A 113 -13.51 11.27 -6.87
CA ASP A 113 -12.71 11.96 -7.87
C ASP A 113 -11.25 11.49 -7.94
N GLY A 114 -10.86 10.50 -7.12
CA GLY A 114 -9.50 9.97 -7.01
C GLY A 114 -8.60 10.73 -6.04
N SER A 115 -9.08 11.77 -5.38
CA SER A 115 -8.33 12.48 -4.35
C SER A 115 -8.03 11.53 -3.16
N ARG A 116 -6.85 11.66 -2.55
CA ARG A 116 -6.39 10.81 -1.45
C ARG A 116 -5.87 11.66 -0.29
N LEU A 117 -6.41 11.45 0.88
CA LEU A 117 -5.89 12.04 2.12
C LEU A 117 -4.94 11.05 2.79
N GLY A 118 -3.67 11.44 2.89
CA GLY A 118 -2.65 10.71 3.63
C GLY A 118 -2.40 11.32 5.01
N ARG A 119 -1.37 10.84 5.72
CA ARG A 119 -0.95 11.35 7.05
C ARG A 119 -0.14 12.65 6.98
N GLY A 120 0.02 13.27 5.80
CA GLY A 120 0.68 14.56 5.62
C GLY A 120 2.21 14.55 5.66
N ALA A 121 2.86 13.39 5.69
CA ALA A 121 4.34 13.32 5.75
C ALA A 121 5.02 13.39 4.36
N GLY A 122 4.26 13.26 3.25
CA GLY A 122 4.73 13.41 1.87
C GLY A 122 5.58 12.25 1.34
N TYR A 123 5.70 11.15 2.06
CA TYR A 123 6.49 9.98 1.60
C TYR A 123 5.93 9.35 0.33
N TYR A 124 4.62 9.08 0.35
CA TYR A 124 3.96 8.43 -0.80
C TYR A 124 3.87 9.36 -2.00
N ASP A 125 3.70 10.67 -1.81
CA ASP A 125 3.57 11.61 -2.92
C ASP A 125 4.85 11.65 -3.76
N ARG A 126 6.03 11.59 -3.10
CA ARG A 126 7.31 11.46 -3.79
C ARG A 126 7.48 10.12 -4.50
N ALA A 127 7.18 9.03 -3.83
CA ALA A 127 7.28 7.68 -4.41
C ALA A 127 6.33 7.52 -5.60
N LEU A 128 5.08 7.98 -5.45
CA LEU A 128 4.07 7.88 -6.50
C LEU A 128 4.35 8.78 -7.70
N ALA A 129 5.09 9.88 -7.54
CA ALA A 129 5.50 10.72 -8.67
C ALA A 129 6.38 9.96 -9.68
N ARG A 130 7.07 8.89 -9.25
CA ARG A 130 7.88 8.03 -10.11
C ARG A 130 7.04 7.01 -10.88
N VAL A 131 5.97 6.53 -10.28
CA VAL A 131 5.14 5.45 -10.83
C VAL A 131 4.55 5.85 -12.18
N ALA A 132 4.59 4.95 -13.16
CA ALA A 132 4.07 5.20 -14.49
C ALA A 132 2.57 5.59 -14.45
N PRO A 133 2.12 6.50 -15.33
CA PRO A 133 0.74 6.98 -15.31
C PRO A 133 -0.32 5.88 -15.48
N GLU A 134 0.04 4.81 -16.17
CA GLU A 134 -0.81 3.64 -16.44
C GLU A 134 -0.85 2.63 -15.30
N THR A 135 0.10 2.66 -14.36
CA THR A 135 0.12 1.74 -13.21
C THR A 135 -1.04 2.06 -12.27
N PRO A 136 -1.91 1.09 -11.97
CA PRO A 136 -3.01 1.30 -11.04
C PRO A 136 -2.52 1.66 -9.65
N LEU A 137 -3.10 2.73 -9.09
CA LEU A 137 -2.93 3.14 -7.70
C LEU A 137 -4.22 2.83 -6.95
N VAL A 138 -4.19 1.80 -6.12
CA VAL A 138 -5.38 1.27 -5.43
C VAL A 138 -5.34 1.65 -3.96
N ALA A 139 -6.35 2.36 -3.48
CA ALA A 139 -6.51 2.61 -2.05
C ALA A 139 -7.46 1.60 -1.42
N LEU A 140 -7.11 1.14 -0.22
CA LEU A 140 -8.00 0.38 0.64
C LEU A 140 -8.52 1.32 1.72
N VAL A 141 -9.85 1.43 1.87
CA VAL A 141 -10.49 2.27 2.90
C VAL A 141 -11.72 1.57 3.46
N HIS A 142 -12.18 1.99 4.64
CA HIS A 142 -13.47 1.60 5.17
C HIS A 142 -14.59 2.32 4.43
N ASP A 143 -15.83 1.82 4.53
CA ASP A 143 -16.96 2.38 3.78
C ASP A 143 -17.27 3.84 4.14
N ASP A 144 -17.00 4.24 5.37
CA ASP A 144 -17.17 5.60 5.90
C ASP A 144 -15.97 6.53 5.63
N GLU A 145 -14.91 6.02 5.00
CA GLU A 145 -13.72 6.77 4.58
C GLU A 145 -13.75 7.12 3.07
N LEU A 146 -14.85 6.80 2.37
CA LEU A 146 -15.06 7.15 0.96
C LEU A 146 -16.01 8.35 0.83
N PHE A 147 -15.48 9.47 0.33
CA PHE A 147 -16.18 10.75 0.17
C PHE A 147 -16.35 11.11 -1.32
N ASP A 148 -17.03 12.21 -1.61
CA ASP A 148 -17.08 12.74 -2.98
C ASP A 148 -15.72 13.29 -3.39
N SER A 149 -15.06 14.04 -2.48
CA SER A 149 -13.69 14.52 -2.64
C SER A 149 -13.03 14.71 -1.26
N VAL A 150 -11.70 14.71 -1.22
CA VAL A 150 -10.92 15.06 -0.02
C VAL A 150 -9.89 16.14 -0.35
N PRO A 151 -9.41 16.90 0.66
CA PRO A 151 -8.38 17.92 0.44
C PRO A 151 -7.13 17.32 -0.20
N THR A 152 -6.63 17.96 -1.26
CA THR A 152 -5.41 17.60 -1.98
C THR A 152 -4.65 18.86 -2.41
N GLU A 153 -3.37 18.69 -2.72
CA GLU A 153 -2.55 19.70 -3.37
C GLU A 153 -2.42 19.39 -4.88
N GLU A 154 -2.05 20.38 -5.70
CA GLU A 154 -1.99 20.25 -7.16
C GLU A 154 -1.02 19.13 -7.62
N HIS A 155 0.01 18.87 -6.84
CA HIS A 155 1.03 17.86 -7.14
C HIS A 155 0.70 16.46 -6.62
N ASP A 156 -0.39 16.30 -5.86
CA ASP A 156 -0.78 15.00 -5.31
C ASP A 156 -1.23 14.05 -6.42
N ARG A 157 -0.69 12.84 -6.37
CA ARG A 157 -1.06 11.79 -7.30
C ARG A 157 -2.40 11.19 -6.90
N ARG A 158 -3.40 11.30 -7.78
CA ARG A 158 -4.73 10.71 -7.57
C ARG A 158 -4.68 9.19 -7.66
N VAL A 159 -5.46 8.51 -6.82
CA VAL A 159 -5.67 7.07 -6.95
C VAL A 159 -6.59 6.77 -8.14
N THR A 160 -6.36 5.64 -8.77
CA THR A 160 -7.13 5.19 -9.92
C THR A 160 -8.31 4.31 -9.53
N ASP A 161 -8.19 3.66 -8.37
CA ASP A 161 -9.13 2.67 -7.90
C ASP A 161 -9.24 2.72 -6.37
N VAL A 162 -10.40 2.34 -5.87
CA VAL A 162 -10.67 2.19 -4.44
C VAL A 162 -11.30 0.84 -4.15
N ILE A 163 -10.97 0.26 -3.02
CA ILE A 163 -11.61 -0.97 -2.52
C ILE A 163 -12.17 -0.67 -1.14
N THR A 164 -13.47 -0.92 -0.98
CA THR A 164 -14.15 -0.86 0.32
C THR A 164 -14.79 -2.22 0.67
N PRO A 165 -15.09 -2.49 1.94
CA PRO A 165 -15.74 -3.74 2.36
C PRO A 165 -17.05 -4.02 1.65
N SER A 166 -17.95 -3.04 1.50
CA SER A 166 -19.26 -3.21 0.88
C SER A 166 -19.28 -2.92 -0.62
N GLY A 167 -18.45 -1.96 -1.08
CA GLY A 167 -18.42 -1.52 -2.48
C GLY A 167 -17.57 -2.39 -3.39
N GLY A 168 -16.70 -3.22 -2.82
CA GLY A 168 -15.75 -4.02 -3.59
C GLY A 168 -14.69 -3.15 -4.28
N TRP A 169 -14.17 -3.63 -5.40
CA TRP A 169 -13.20 -2.92 -6.23
C TRP A 169 -13.92 -2.00 -7.22
N VAL A 170 -13.70 -0.71 -7.09
CA VAL A 170 -14.32 0.31 -7.93
C VAL A 170 -13.23 1.14 -8.60
N ARG A 171 -13.28 1.23 -9.94
CA ARG A 171 -12.45 2.16 -10.68
C ARG A 171 -13.02 3.57 -10.55
N LEU A 172 -12.14 4.52 -10.22
CA LEU A 172 -12.51 5.91 -10.07
C LEU A 172 -12.39 6.64 -11.41
N GLY A 173 -13.38 7.49 -11.73
CA GLY A 173 -13.38 8.26 -12.97
C GLY A 173 -12.30 9.35 -12.95
N ARG A 174 -11.59 9.51 -14.07
CA ARG A 174 -10.96 10.78 -14.42
C ARG A 174 -11.99 11.53 -15.24
N ASP A 175 -12.71 12.48 -14.61
CA ASP A 175 -13.47 13.47 -15.39
C ASP A 175 -12.51 14.39 -16.13
#